data_f0d01329d70f0329028fa0a4512bbce3
#
_entry.id   f0d01329d70f0329028fa0a4512bbce3
#
_cell.length_a   1.000
_cell.length_b   1.000
_cell.length_c   1.000
_cell.angle_alpha   90.00
_cell.angle_beta   90.00
_cell.angle_gamma   90.00
#
_symmetry.space_group_name_H-M   'P 1'
#
loop_
_entity.id
_entity.type
_entity.pdbx_description
1 polymer ?
#
loop_
_entity_poly.entity_id
_entity_poly.type
_entity_poly.pdbx_seq_one_letter_code
_entity_poly.pdbx_strand_id
1 'polypeptide(L)' 'MGRMSERALRDYAYKVLKSEYGEREEKGVIIPAKYSDEQLAEFAKAMPQWQLEQMYDIIYGSEMVE' A
#
# COMPACT_ATOMS: atom_id res chain seq x y z
N MET A 1 1.60 21.07 5.61
CA MET A 1 1.50 20.25 5.33
C MET A 1 1.61 19.23 6.00
N GLY A 2 1.06 18.64 6.22
CA GLY A 2 1.14 17.65 7.16
C GLY A 2 1.61 16.37 6.66
N ARG A 3 2.32 15.69 7.49
CA ARG A 3 2.64 14.35 7.20
C ARG A 3 1.54 13.49 7.68
N MET A 4 1.35 12.37 7.07
CA MET A 4 0.40 11.39 7.55
C MET A 4 0.89 10.81 8.85
N SER A 5 -0.04 10.51 9.76
CA SER A 5 0.32 9.83 10.99
C SER A 5 0.78 8.42 10.66
N GLU A 6 1.42 7.77 11.62
CA GLU A 6 1.87 6.42 11.39
C GLU A 6 0.71 5.49 11.07
N ARG A 7 -0.41 5.70 11.76
CA ARG A 7 -1.59 4.89 11.50
C ARG A 7 -2.09 5.07 10.07
N ALA A 8 -2.11 6.31 9.61
CA ALA A 8 -2.55 6.59 8.26
C ALA A 8 -1.59 6.01 7.23
N LEU A 9 -0.29 6.07 7.52
CA LEU A 9 0.69 5.48 6.62
C LEU A 9 0.52 3.97 6.53
N ARG A 10 0.26 3.32 7.65
CA ARG A 10 0.06 1.87 7.62
C ARG A 10 -1.22 1.50 6.90
N ASP A 11 -2.26 2.29 7.07
CA ASP A 11 -3.50 2.07 6.37
C ASP A 11 -3.29 2.23 4.86
N TYR A 12 -2.52 3.24 4.50
CA TYR A 12 -2.19 3.45 3.10
C TYR A 12 -1.37 2.30 2.54
N ALA A 13 -0.42 1.81 3.32
CA ALA A 13 0.39 0.66 2.90
C ALA A 13 -0.48 -0.56 2.68
N TYR A 14 -1.46 -0.77 3.55
CA TYR A 14 -2.37 -1.88 3.39
C TYR A 14 -3.13 -1.76 2.07
N LYS A 15 -3.60 -0.57 1.76
CA LYS A 15 -4.34 -0.36 0.51
C LYS A 15 -3.45 -0.60 -0.70
N VAL A 16 -2.20 -0.17 -0.64
CA VAL A 16 -1.27 -0.41 -1.74
C VAL A 16 -1.02 -1.89 -1.90
N LEU A 17 -0.78 -2.59 -0.80
CA LEU A 17 -0.54 -4.02 -0.86
C LEU A 17 -1.76 -4.75 -1.40
N LYS A 18 -2.93 -4.33 -0.98
CA LYS A 18 -4.15 -4.96 -1.47
C LYS A 18 -4.32 -4.75 -2.96
N SER A 19 -3.94 -3.57 -3.43
CA SER A 19 -4.02 -3.28 -4.86
C SER A 19 -3.04 -4.14 -5.65
N GLU A 20 -1.88 -4.43 -5.07
CA GLU A 20 -0.87 -5.19 -5.79
C GLU A 20 -1.06 -6.69 -5.66
N TYR A 21 -1.46 -7.17 -4.49
CA TYR A 21 -1.50 -8.59 -4.22
C TYR A 21 -2.86 -9.13 -3.88
N GLY A 22 -3.86 -8.28 -3.76
CA GLY A 22 -5.20 -8.71 -3.50
C GLY A 22 -5.92 -9.13 -4.77
N GLU A 23 -7.14 -9.57 -4.60
CA GLU A 23 -7.95 -9.94 -5.74
C GLU A 23 -8.23 -8.71 -6.60
N ARG A 24 -8.10 -8.86 -7.92
CA ARG A 24 -8.32 -7.73 -8.80
C ARG A 24 -8.82 -8.26 -10.14
N GLU A 25 -9.38 -7.35 -10.92
CA GLU A 25 -9.88 -7.70 -12.23
C GLU A 25 -9.04 -6.98 -13.28
N GLU A 26 -8.56 -7.71 -14.27
CA GLU A 26 -7.81 -7.12 -15.37
C GLU A 26 -8.34 -7.68 -16.67
N LYS A 27 -8.76 -6.81 -17.54
CA LYS A 27 -9.21 -7.19 -18.87
C LYS A 27 -10.32 -8.23 -18.81
N GLY A 28 -11.20 -8.09 -17.85
CA GLY A 28 -12.32 -9.00 -17.69
C GLY A 28 -11.98 -10.31 -17.00
N VAL A 29 -10.75 -10.47 -16.54
CA VAL A 29 -10.33 -11.67 -15.85
C VAL A 29 -10.10 -11.34 -14.39
N ILE A 30 -10.65 -12.17 -13.52
CA ILE A 30 -10.45 -11.98 -12.09
C ILE A 30 -9.18 -12.72 -11.69
N ILE A 31 -8.23 -11.96 -11.17
CA ILE A 31 -6.97 -12.50 -10.70
C ILE A 31 -7.09 -12.72 -9.20
N PRO A 32 -6.95 -13.95 -8.73
CA PRO A 32 -7.13 -14.21 -7.30
C PRO A 32 -6.05 -13.54 -6.46
N ALA A 33 -6.38 -13.28 -5.22
CA ALA A 33 -5.46 -12.66 -4.29
C ALA A 33 -4.28 -13.60 -4.04
N LYS A 34 -3.09 -13.01 -4.04
CA LYS A 34 -1.89 -13.77 -3.73
C LYS A 34 -1.78 -13.99 -2.24
N TYR A 35 -2.28 -13.06 -1.45
CA TYR A 35 -2.26 -13.13 0.00
C TYR A 35 -3.63 -12.78 0.52
N SER A 36 -3.98 -13.34 1.68
CA SER A 36 -5.26 -13.01 2.29
C SER A 36 -5.23 -11.60 2.86
N ASP A 37 -6.41 -11.06 3.14
CA ASP A 37 -6.50 -9.74 3.76
C ASP A 37 -5.74 -9.69 5.07
N GLU A 38 -5.82 -10.77 5.85
CA GLU A 38 -5.12 -10.82 7.11
C GLU A 38 -3.62 -10.77 6.91
N GLN A 39 -3.11 -11.47 5.91
CA GLN A 39 -1.69 -11.45 5.62
C GLN A 39 -1.25 -10.07 5.16
N LEU A 40 -2.05 -9.43 4.33
CA LEU A 40 -1.71 -8.09 3.85
C LEU A 40 -1.69 -7.09 5.01
N ALA A 41 -2.65 -7.23 5.93
CA ALA A 41 -2.67 -6.36 7.11
C ALA A 41 -1.45 -6.58 7.97
N GLU A 42 -1.01 -7.84 8.09
CA GLU A 42 0.19 -8.14 8.87
C GLU A 42 1.43 -7.54 8.22
N PHE A 43 1.51 -7.61 6.91
CA PHE A 43 2.65 -7.01 6.21
C PHE A 43 2.70 -5.51 6.47
N ALA A 44 1.56 -4.84 6.36
CA ALA A 44 1.53 -3.40 6.60
C ALA A 44 1.89 -3.08 8.03
N LYS A 45 1.45 -3.92 8.97
CA LYS A 45 1.74 -3.70 10.37
C LYS A 45 3.21 -3.89 10.68
N ALA A 46 3.85 -4.84 10.03
CA ALA A 46 5.25 -5.14 10.29
C ALA A 46 6.20 -4.22 9.54
N MET A 47 5.67 -3.42 8.64
CA MET A 47 6.52 -2.56 7.83
C MET A 47 7.15 -1.47 8.69
N PRO A 48 8.46 -1.29 8.60
CA PRO A 48 9.12 -0.24 9.40
C PRO A 48 8.74 1.15 8.90
N GLN A 49 8.90 2.11 9.80
CA GLN A 49 8.48 3.47 9.50
C GLN A 49 9.20 4.03 8.27
N TRP A 50 10.49 3.77 8.16
CA TRP A 50 11.24 4.32 7.04
C TRP A 50 10.72 3.79 5.71
N GLN A 51 10.26 2.54 5.71
CA GLN A 51 9.74 1.95 4.49
C GLN A 51 8.37 2.53 4.15
N LEU A 52 7.56 2.79 5.17
CA LEU A 52 6.26 3.42 4.95
C LEU A 52 6.43 4.79 4.32
N GLU A 53 7.36 5.56 4.86
CA GLU A 53 7.59 6.91 4.35
C GLU A 53 8.16 6.85 2.94
N GLN A 54 9.03 5.90 2.68
CA GLN A 54 9.60 5.76 1.36
C GLN A 54 8.54 5.39 0.34
N MET A 55 7.63 4.51 0.70
CA MET A 55 6.54 4.12 -0.18
C MET A 55 5.66 5.32 -0.51
N TYR A 56 5.34 6.11 0.50
CA TYR A 56 4.53 7.30 0.32
C TYR A 56 5.23 8.28 -0.62
N ASP A 57 6.53 8.47 -0.42
CA ASP A 57 7.30 9.40 -1.24
C ASP A 57 7.36 8.95 -2.68
N ILE A 58 7.53 7.66 -2.91
CA ILE A 58 7.62 7.16 -4.27
C ILE A 58 6.33 7.41 -5.03
N ILE A 59 5.21 7.20 -4.39
CA ILE A 59 3.94 7.31 -5.07
C ILE A 59 3.51 8.77 -5.22
N TYR A 60 3.56 9.52 -4.12
CA TYR A 60 3.10 10.91 -4.18
C TYR A 60 4.18 11.86 -4.64
N GLY A 61 5.43 11.51 -4.37
CA GLY A 61 6.52 12.35 -4.81
C GLY A 61 6.61 12.45 -6.31
N SER A 62 6.37 11.36 -7.00
CA SER A 62 6.49 11.39 -8.44
C SER A 62 5.35 12.18 -9.07
N GLU A 63 4.23 12.32 -8.38
CA GLU A 63 3.15 13.14 -8.89
C GLU A 63 3.42 14.62 -8.68
N MET A 64 4.20 14.93 -7.67
CA MET A 64 4.47 16.32 -7.36
C MET A 64 5.62 16.89 -8.12
N VAL A 65 6.37 16.05 -8.77
CA VAL A 65 7.48 16.55 -9.53
C VAL A 65 6.97 17.17 -10.80
N GLU A 66 7.42 18.34 -11.02
CA GLU A 66 6.92 18.98 -12.12
C GLU A 66 7.76 19.10 -13.07
#